data_53a019cc28ee980707bafd323ba609fb
#
_entry.id   53a019cc28ee980707bafd323ba609fb
#
_cell.length_a   1.000
_cell.length_b   1.000
_cell.length_c   1.000
_cell.angle_alpha   90.00
_cell.angle_beta   90.00
_cell.angle_gamma   90.00
#
_symmetry.space_group_name_H-M   'P 1'
#
loop_
_entity.id
_entity.type
_entity.pdbx_description
1 polymer ?
#
loop_
_entity_poly.entity_id
_entity_poly.type
_entity_poly.pdbx_seq_one_letter_code
_entity_poly.pdbx_strand_id
1 'polypeptide(L)'
;MDALLSRAHEVGLVLDPSTAQRIWVYFELLRKWNAKMNLTGLTVTPDGAGAIERLLIEPMLAAAHAGPARTMVDVGSGGGSPAIPFALAAASNPRLTMVEARERKSVFLREALRATGLTGDVRTAKFEAVAEEPAAAGAFDLATIRAVRLDRQLLLSVAAVLAPGGQLFCFHECGAEPMNTVPGLRWGSSLELVRTLKSCVTIATKV
;
A
#
# COMPACT_ATOMS: atom_id res chain seq x y z
N MET A 1 -4.25 5.88 -19.57
CA MET A 1 -5.50 5.26 -19.12
C MET A 1 -5.69 3.90 -19.78
N ASP A 2 -5.66 3.81 -21.08
CA ASP A 2 -5.89 2.55 -21.84
C ASP A 2 -4.95 1.43 -21.41
N ALA A 3 -3.67 1.74 -21.18
CA ALA A 3 -2.70 0.77 -20.67
C ALA A 3 -3.08 0.20 -19.28
N LEU A 4 -3.60 1.03 -18.38
CA LEU A 4 -4.11 0.57 -17.08
C LEU A 4 -5.30 -0.38 -17.26
N LEU A 5 -6.27 0.00 -18.08
CA LEU A 5 -7.47 -0.81 -18.32
C LEU A 5 -7.15 -2.14 -19.01
N SER A 6 -6.25 -2.11 -20.00
CA SER A 6 -5.77 -3.33 -20.66
C SER A 6 -5.10 -4.29 -19.66
N ARG A 7 -4.18 -3.79 -18.84
CA ARG A 7 -3.47 -4.61 -17.85
C ARG A 7 -4.42 -5.13 -16.74
N ALA A 8 -5.37 -4.31 -16.29
CA ALA A 8 -6.40 -4.75 -15.36
C ALA A 8 -7.22 -5.91 -15.93
N HIS A 9 -7.65 -5.78 -17.19
CA HIS A 9 -8.42 -6.82 -17.88
C HIS A 9 -7.63 -8.13 -18.03
N GLU A 10 -6.33 -8.06 -18.40
CA GLU A 10 -5.44 -9.23 -18.57
C GLU A 10 -5.32 -10.09 -17.29
N VAL A 11 -5.46 -9.47 -16.10
CA VAL A 11 -5.39 -10.16 -14.82
C VAL A 11 -6.78 -10.39 -14.19
N GLY A 12 -7.84 -10.13 -14.92
CA GLY A 12 -9.22 -10.33 -14.46
C GLY A 12 -9.71 -9.28 -13.43
N LEU A 13 -9.01 -8.15 -13.32
CA LEU A 13 -9.39 -7.07 -12.42
C LEU A 13 -10.42 -6.14 -13.09
N VAL A 14 -11.62 -6.11 -12.55
CA VAL A 14 -12.68 -5.22 -13.03
C VAL A 14 -12.64 -3.91 -12.25
N LEU A 15 -12.40 -2.80 -12.95
CA LEU A 15 -12.39 -1.46 -12.37
C LEU A 15 -13.63 -0.69 -12.81
N ASP A 16 -14.34 -0.10 -11.86
CA ASP A 16 -15.32 0.91 -12.21
C ASP A 16 -14.64 2.18 -12.75
N PRO A 17 -15.33 2.95 -13.65
CA PRO A 17 -14.71 4.10 -14.31
C PRO A 17 -14.21 5.19 -13.33
N SER A 18 -14.88 5.38 -12.19
CA SER A 18 -14.47 6.37 -11.18
C SER A 18 -13.16 5.96 -10.51
N THR A 19 -13.06 4.71 -10.08
CA THR A 19 -11.84 4.16 -9.48
C THR A 19 -10.68 4.18 -10.48
N ALA A 20 -10.91 3.76 -11.73
CA ALA A 20 -9.89 3.81 -12.79
C ALA A 20 -9.38 5.24 -13.01
N GLN A 21 -10.28 6.23 -13.06
CA GLN A 21 -9.92 7.64 -13.21
C GLN A 21 -9.08 8.15 -12.02
N ARG A 22 -9.46 7.84 -10.79
CA ARG A 22 -8.74 8.25 -9.58
C ARG A 22 -7.34 7.65 -9.51
N ILE A 23 -7.21 6.37 -9.87
CA ILE A 23 -5.91 5.66 -9.95
C ILE A 23 -5.04 6.28 -11.04
N TRP A 24 -5.61 6.62 -12.19
CA TRP A 24 -4.85 7.26 -13.26
C TRP A 24 -4.38 8.67 -12.89
N VAL A 25 -5.21 9.45 -12.19
CA VAL A 25 -4.82 10.76 -11.63
C VAL A 25 -3.62 10.62 -10.69
N TYR A 26 -3.64 9.63 -9.79
CA TYR A 26 -2.50 9.34 -8.93
C TYR A 26 -1.25 8.99 -9.75
N PHE A 27 -1.37 8.11 -10.75
CA PHE A 27 -0.23 7.67 -11.57
C PHE A 27 0.41 8.84 -12.34
N GLU A 28 -0.39 9.69 -12.95
CA GLU A 28 0.12 10.89 -13.65
C GLU A 28 0.79 11.88 -12.70
N LEU A 29 0.25 12.04 -11.49
CA LEU A 29 0.86 12.85 -10.46
C LEU A 29 2.21 12.27 -10.03
N LEU A 30 2.25 10.96 -9.75
CA LEU A 30 3.48 10.24 -9.41
C LEU A 30 4.54 10.40 -10.51
N ARG A 31 4.17 10.24 -11.77
CA ARG A 31 5.05 10.41 -12.92
C ARG A 31 5.69 11.80 -12.96
N LYS A 32 4.87 12.85 -12.79
CA LYS A 32 5.33 14.26 -12.78
C LYS A 32 6.32 14.54 -11.63
N TRP A 33 6.02 14.03 -10.45
CA TRP A 33 6.87 14.23 -9.28
C TRP A 33 8.13 13.37 -9.32
N ASN A 34 8.04 12.13 -9.82
CA ASN A 34 9.19 11.21 -9.92
C ASN A 34 10.28 11.76 -10.86
N ALA A 35 9.92 12.56 -11.86
CA ALA A 35 10.87 13.27 -12.72
C ALA A 35 11.73 14.31 -11.98
N LYS A 36 11.28 14.77 -10.81
CA LYS A 36 11.96 15.81 -10.00
C LYS A 36 12.56 15.29 -8.72
N MET A 37 12.04 14.17 -8.22
CA MET A 37 12.50 13.55 -6.98
C MET A 37 12.22 12.04 -7.03
N ASN A 38 13.16 11.23 -6.57
CA ASN A 38 13.05 9.77 -6.60
C ASN A 38 11.98 9.26 -5.62
N LEU A 39 10.73 9.21 -6.08
CA LEU A 39 9.60 8.59 -5.35
C LEU A 39 9.61 7.07 -5.51
N THR A 40 10.01 6.59 -6.69
CA THR A 40 10.19 5.17 -7.00
C THR A 40 11.42 5.00 -7.89
N GLY A 41 12.09 3.85 -7.76
CA GLY A 41 13.18 3.44 -8.66
C GLY A 41 12.71 2.90 -10.02
N LEU A 42 11.40 2.78 -10.23
CA LEU A 42 10.85 2.31 -11.49
C LEU A 42 10.78 3.44 -12.52
N THR A 43 10.98 3.09 -13.79
CA THR A 43 10.73 4.01 -14.90
C THR A 43 9.23 4.17 -15.09
N VAL A 44 8.69 5.33 -14.70
CA VAL A 44 7.25 5.62 -14.74
C VAL A 44 6.93 6.30 -16.07
N THR A 45 6.48 5.53 -17.06
CA THR A 45 5.98 6.03 -18.34
C THR A 45 4.52 5.62 -18.54
N PRO A 46 3.73 6.36 -19.35
CA PRO A 46 2.31 6.05 -19.58
C PRO A 46 2.06 4.65 -20.11
N ASP A 47 3.02 4.10 -20.85
CA ASP A 47 2.96 2.77 -21.48
C ASP A 47 3.84 1.74 -20.76
N GLY A 48 4.46 2.12 -19.66
CA GLY A 48 5.40 1.29 -18.89
C GLY A 48 4.70 0.18 -18.13
N ALA A 49 4.53 -0.99 -18.76
CA ALA A 49 3.83 -2.14 -18.20
C ALA A 49 4.30 -2.47 -16.77
N GLY A 50 5.60 -2.59 -16.55
CA GLY A 50 6.13 -2.95 -15.24
C GLY A 50 5.81 -1.94 -14.13
N ALA A 51 5.76 -0.64 -14.44
CA ALA A 51 5.37 0.38 -13.45
C ALA A 51 3.87 0.34 -13.17
N ILE A 52 3.03 0.18 -14.17
CA ILE A 52 1.58 0.06 -14.01
C ILE A 52 1.26 -1.19 -13.18
N GLU A 53 1.82 -2.33 -13.54
CA GLU A 53 1.62 -3.59 -12.84
C GLU A 53 2.07 -3.48 -11.38
N ARG A 54 3.32 -3.06 -11.14
CA ARG A 54 3.93 -3.01 -9.80
C ARG A 54 3.29 -1.97 -8.88
N LEU A 55 3.00 -0.79 -9.42
CA LEU A 55 2.55 0.33 -8.60
C LEU A 55 1.03 0.39 -8.46
N LEU A 56 0.27 -0.14 -9.42
CA LEU A 56 -1.19 -0.01 -9.44
C LEU A 56 -1.89 -1.37 -9.34
N ILE A 57 -1.60 -2.29 -10.25
CA ILE A 57 -2.33 -3.56 -10.36
C ILE A 57 -2.11 -4.46 -9.14
N GLU A 58 -0.86 -4.67 -8.72
CA GLU A 58 -0.55 -5.50 -7.55
C GLU A 58 -1.31 -5.07 -6.28
N PRO A 59 -1.27 -3.77 -5.88
CA PRO A 59 -2.03 -3.34 -4.70
C PRO A 59 -3.54 -3.53 -4.83
N MET A 60 -4.09 -3.32 -6.04
CA MET A 60 -5.51 -3.51 -6.28
C MET A 60 -5.93 -4.99 -6.19
N LEU A 61 -5.10 -5.91 -6.74
CA LEU A 61 -5.33 -7.35 -6.59
C LEU A 61 -5.26 -7.77 -5.11
N ALA A 62 -4.30 -7.24 -4.36
CA ALA A 62 -4.18 -7.53 -2.94
C ALA A 62 -5.40 -7.01 -2.14
N ALA A 63 -5.96 -5.88 -2.52
CA ALA A 63 -7.12 -5.29 -1.84
C ALA A 63 -8.38 -6.18 -1.90
N ALA A 64 -8.50 -7.04 -2.91
CA ALA A 64 -9.59 -8.03 -3.00
C ALA A 64 -9.57 -9.07 -1.85
N HIS A 65 -8.45 -9.22 -1.16
CA HIS A 65 -8.29 -10.12 -0.02
C HIS A 65 -8.46 -9.40 1.34
N ALA A 66 -8.75 -8.11 1.33
CA ALA A 66 -8.99 -7.35 2.56
C ALA A 66 -10.36 -7.65 3.14
N GLY A 67 -10.39 -7.85 4.45
CA GLY A 67 -11.63 -7.87 5.22
C GLY A 67 -12.27 -6.47 5.30
N PRO A 68 -13.48 -6.38 5.90
CA PRO A 68 -14.10 -5.10 6.20
C PRO A 68 -13.18 -4.22 7.05
N ALA A 69 -12.99 -2.97 6.65
CA ALA A 69 -12.06 -2.07 7.33
C ALA A 69 -12.56 -0.63 7.29
N ARG A 70 -12.40 0.10 8.40
CA ARG A 70 -12.67 1.54 8.48
C ARG A 70 -11.40 2.36 8.42
N THR A 71 -10.30 1.77 8.84
CA THR A 71 -9.01 2.43 8.99
C THR A 71 -7.88 1.61 8.37
N MET A 72 -6.96 2.30 7.73
CA MET A 72 -5.79 1.70 7.10
C MET A 72 -4.55 2.54 7.38
N VAL A 73 -3.44 1.90 7.70
CA VAL A 73 -2.13 2.55 7.80
C VAL A 73 -1.14 1.97 6.79
N ASP A 74 -0.30 2.82 6.22
CA ASP A 74 0.79 2.40 5.35
C ASP A 74 2.14 2.79 5.92
N VAL A 75 3.04 1.82 5.97
CA VAL A 75 4.34 1.91 6.62
C VAL A 75 5.43 2.28 5.62
N GLY A 76 5.98 3.49 5.75
CA GLY A 76 7.02 3.98 4.84
C GLY A 76 6.47 4.26 3.45
N SER A 77 5.46 5.09 3.35
CA SER A 77 4.61 5.25 2.17
C SER A 77 5.29 5.70 0.88
N GLY A 78 6.45 6.33 0.96
CA GLY A 78 7.29 6.66 -0.20
C GLY A 78 6.56 7.42 -1.31
N GLY A 79 6.34 6.74 -2.43
CA GLY A 79 5.57 7.20 -3.58
C GLY A 79 4.07 6.91 -3.51
N GLY A 80 3.54 6.48 -2.37
CA GLY A 80 2.10 6.22 -2.18
C GLY A 80 1.60 4.86 -2.66
N SER A 81 2.46 4.01 -3.21
CA SER A 81 2.12 2.63 -3.54
C SER A 81 2.85 1.68 -2.57
N PRO A 82 2.13 0.72 -1.94
CA PRO A 82 0.84 0.18 -2.33
C PRO A 82 -0.39 0.95 -1.83
N ALA A 83 -0.27 1.85 -0.88
CA ALA A 83 -1.36 2.43 -0.09
C ALA A 83 -2.52 3.01 -0.90
N ILE A 84 -2.23 3.94 -1.82
CA ILE A 84 -3.27 4.67 -2.56
C ILE A 84 -4.07 3.75 -3.49
N PRO A 85 -3.45 2.93 -4.37
CA PRO A 85 -4.22 2.02 -5.21
C PRO A 85 -4.97 0.95 -4.41
N PHE A 86 -4.38 0.46 -3.31
CA PHE A 86 -5.05 -0.47 -2.40
C PHE A 86 -6.31 0.15 -1.80
N ALA A 87 -6.19 1.34 -1.19
CA ALA A 87 -7.33 2.01 -0.55
C ALA A 87 -8.44 2.38 -1.55
N LEU A 88 -8.07 2.74 -2.80
CA LEU A 88 -9.03 3.02 -3.87
C LEU A 88 -9.79 1.78 -4.34
N ALA A 89 -9.17 0.61 -4.29
CA ALA A 89 -9.77 -0.66 -4.72
C ALA A 89 -10.46 -1.43 -3.58
N ALA A 90 -10.15 -1.11 -2.32
CA ALA A 90 -10.75 -1.77 -1.18
C ALA A 90 -12.26 -1.45 -1.08
N ALA A 91 -13.10 -2.50 -1.06
CA ALA A 91 -14.55 -2.36 -1.04
C ALA A 91 -15.09 -1.56 0.16
N SER A 92 -14.35 -1.54 1.27
CA SER A 92 -14.71 -0.85 2.51
C SER A 92 -14.37 0.65 2.53
N ASN A 93 -13.62 1.16 1.56
CA ASN A 93 -13.23 2.57 1.45
C ASN A 93 -12.57 3.11 2.75
N PRO A 94 -11.50 2.48 3.25
CA PRO A 94 -10.93 2.80 4.56
C PRO A 94 -10.34 4.21 4.58
N ARG A 95 -10.41 4.89 5.76
CA ARG A 95 -9.63 6.10 5.99
C ARG A 95 -8.14 5.75 6.01
N LEU A 96 -7.35 6.36 5.12
CA LEU A 96 -5.94 6.04 4.92
C LEU A 96 -5.02 6.98 5.71
N THR A 97 -4.19 6.42 6.60
CA THR A 97 -3.06 7.12 7.22
C THR A 97 -1.76 6.67 6.56
N MET A 98 -1.03 7.57 5.92
CA MET A 98 0.28 7.29 5.34
C MET A 98 1.39 7.82 6.23
N VAL A 99 2.36 6.95 6.59
CA VAL A 99 3.51 7.33 7.42
C VAL A 99 4.78 7.35 6.58
N GLU A 100 5.40 8.51 6.48
CA GLU A 100 6.62 8.74 5.70
C GLU A 100 7.56 9.71 6.43
N ALA A 101 8.81 9.30 6.64
CA ALA A 101 9.78 10.09 7.42
C ALA A 101 10.33 11.32 6.66
N ARG A 102 10.29 11.30 5.33
CA ARG A 102 10.87 12.36 4.49
C ARG A 102 9.83 13.41 4.14
N GLU A 103 10.04 14.65 4.61
CA GLU A 103 9.11 15.78 4.39
C GLU A 103 8.72 15.98 2.92
N ARG A 104 9.71 15.96 2.00
CA ARG A 104 9.42 16.14 0.57
C ARG A 104 8.47 15.08 0.00
N LYS A 105 8.60 13.82 0.44
CA LYS A 105 7.68 12.75 0.05
C LYS A 105 6.31 12.93 0.69
N SER A 106 6.25 13.38 1.94
CA SER A 106 4.99 13.69 2.63
C SER A 106 4.20 14.80 1.93
N VAL A 107 4.88 15.81 1.38
CA VAL A 107 4.22 16.86 0.56
C VAL A 107 3.54 16.23 -0.66
N PHE A 108 4.25 15.39 -1.41
CA PHE A 108 3.67 14.64 -2.53
C PHE A 108 2.45 13.80 -2.10
N LEU A 109 2.58 13.06 -1.00
CA LEU A 109 1.50 12.19 -0.52
C LEU A 109 0.23 12.98 -0.14
N ARG A 110 0.36 14.16 0.47
CA ARG A 110 -0.76 15.07 0.75
C ARG A 110 -1.44 15.55 -0.53
N GLU A 111 -0.65 15.87 -1.56
CA GLU A 111 -1.19 16.23 -2.88
C GLU A 111 -1.91 15.05 -3.54
N ALA A 112 -1.33 13.85 -3.45
CA ALA A 112 -1.94 12.64 -3.99
C ALA A 112 -3.27 12.28 -3.31
N LEU A 113 -3.39 12.39 -1.98
CA LEU A 113 -4.66 12.22 -1.27
C LEU A 113 -5.73 13.19 -1.79
N ARG A 114 -5.35 14.47 -1.91
CA ARG A 114 -6.27 15.51 -2.39
C ARG A 114 -6.69 15.27 -3.84
N ALA A 115 -5.75 14.95 -4.72
CA ALA A 115 -6.02 14.73 -6.15
C ALA A 115 -6.88 13.50 -6.40
N THR A 116 -6.74 12.46 -5.57
CA THR A 116 -7.53 11.24 -5.67
C THR A 116 -8.85 11.29 -4.90
N GLY A 117 -9.06 12.29 -4.06
CA GLY A 117 -10.25 12.37 -3.20
C GLY A 117 -10.33 11.26 -2.14
N LEU A 118 -9.18 10.65 -1.77
CA LEU A 118 -9.14 9.72 -0.66
C LEU A 118 -9.27 10.45 0.67
N THR A 119 -10.08 9.90 1.57
CA THR A 119 -10.14 10.36 2.95
C THR A 119 -8.94 9.84 3.71
N GLY A 120 -8.11 10.72 4.27
CA GLY A 120 -6.93 10.30 5.01
C GLY A 120 -6.02 11.44 5.43
N ASP A 121 -4.87 11.08 5.99
CA ASP A 121 -3.84 12.00 6.44
C ASP A 121 -2.43 11.43 6.19
N VAL A 122 -1.44 12.32 6.27
CA VAL A 122 -0.02 11.97 6.12
C VAL A 122 0.73 12.38 7.36
N ARG A 123 1.33 11.42 8.04
CA ARG A 123 2.20 11.61 9.20
C ARG A 123 3.65 11.69 8.74
N THR A 124 4.27 12.85 8.90
CA THR A 124 5.70 13.02 8.60
C THR A 124 6.52 12.61 9.82
N ALA A 125 6.77 11.30 9.94
CA ALA A 125 7.46 10.70 11.09
C ALA A 125 8.04 9.34 10.70
N LYS A 126 8.92 8.78 11.55
CA LYS A 126 9.21 7.35 11.52
C LYS A 126 8.00 6.57 12.04
N PHE A 127 7.76 5.40 11.47
CA PHE A 127 6.58 4.60 11.85
C PHE A 127 6.59 4.20 13.32
N GLU A 128 7.75 3.86 13.86
CA GLU A 128 7.90 3.47 15.26
C GLU A 128 7.43 4.58 16.21
N ALA A 129 7.74 5.85 15.89
CA ALA A 129 7.29 6.99 16.68
C ALA A 129 5.76 7.16 16.63
N VAL A 130 5.13 6.88 15.48
CA VAL A 130 3.66 6.89 15.38
C VAL A 130 3.05 5.73 16.17
N ALA A 131 3.68 4.55 16.12
CA ALA A 131 3.20 3.37 16.83
C ALA A 131 3.29 3.48 18.36
N GLU A 132 4.17 4.33 18.87
CA GLU A 132 4.30 4.64 20.32
C GLU A 132 3.22 5.60 20.83
N GLU A 133 2.47 6.26 19.94
CA GLU A 133 1.39 7.16 20.33
C GLU A 133 0.23 6.35 20.94
N PRO A 134 -0.29 6.72 22.14
CA PRO A 134 -1.39 5.98 22.74
C PRO A 134 -2.64 5.85 21.85
N ALA A 135 -2.89 6.87 21.01
CA ALA A 135 -4.01 6.89 20.07
C ALA A 135 -3.82 5.92 18.88
N ALA A 136 -2.61 5.41 18.63
CA ALA A 136 -2.34 4.48 17.56
C ALA A 136 -2.58 3.01 17.97
N ALA A 137 -2.59 2.71 19.25
CA ALA A 137 -2.75 1.34 19.75
C ALA A 137 -4.09 0.73 19.32
N GLY A 138 -4.05 -0.34 18.52
CA GLY A 138 -5.24 -1.01 18.01
C GLY A 138 -6.14 -0.13 17.12
N ALA A 139 -5.61 0.94 16.52
CA ALA A 139 -6.41 1.93 15.79
C ALA A 139 -6.68 1.55 14.32
N PHE A 140 -5.97 0.55 13.77
CA PHE A 140 -6.04 0.25 12.36
C PHE A 140 -6.55 -1.17 12.08
N ASP A 141 -7.52 -1.26 11.19
CA ASP A 141 -8.05 -2.52 10.70
C ASP A 141 -7.12 -3.15 9.64
N LEU A 142 -6.42 -2.31 8.86
CA LEU A 142 -5.49 -2.72 7.82
C LEU A 142 -4.15 -2.02 7.97
N ALA A 143 -3.08 -2.75 7.65
CA ALA A 143 -1.75 -2.20 7.44
C ALA A 143 -1.17 -2.69 6.12
N THR A 144 -0.44 -1.83 5.41
CA THR A 144 0.34 -2.22 4.23
C THR A 144 1.80 -1.88 4.41
N ILE A 145 2.68 -2.72 3.84
CA ILE A 145 4.12 -2.49 3.86
C ILE A 145 4.76 -3.02 2.57
N ARG A 146 5.62 -2.20 1.95
CA ARG A 146 6.43 -2.59 0.80
C ARG A 146 7.78 -1.89 0.80
N ALA A 147 8.84 -2.64 0.43
CA ALA A 147 10.19 -2.11 0.29
C ALA A 147 10.76 -1.43 1.55
N VAL A 148 10.29 -1.82 2.72
CA VAL A 148 10.82 -1.46 4.02
C VAL A 148 11.47 -2.71 4.62
N ARG A 149 12.60 -2.53 5.32
CA ARG A 149 13.26 -3.64 6.01
C ARG A 149 12.35 -4.16 7.13
N LEU A 150 11.91 -5.41 6.98
CA LEU A 150 11.08 -6.09 7.97
C LEU A 150 11.97 -6.68 9.07
N ASP A 151 12.28 -5.91 10.09
CA ASP A 151 12.87 -6.44 11.30
C ASP A 151 11.81 -6.71 12.39
N ARG A 152 12.27 -7.34 13.47
CA ARG A 152 11.38 -7.71 14.56
C ARG A 152 10.73 -6.50 15.24
N GLN A 153 11.46 -5.40 15.37
CA GLN A 153 10.95 -4.21 16.03
C GLN A 153 9.80 -3.58 15.22
N LEU A 154 9.98 -3.42 13.92
CA LEU A 154 8.94 -2.89 13.04
C LEU A 154 7.68 -3.76 13.07
N LEU A 155 7.83 -5.08 13.03
CA LEU A 155 6.68 -5.99 13.09
C LEU A 155 5.94 -5.93 14.43
N LEU A 156 6.65 -5.73 15.55
CA LEU A 156 6.03 -5.49 16.86
C LEU A 156 5.25 -4.17 16.86
N SER A 157 5.81 -3.11 16.28
CA SER A 157 5.12 -1.82 16.13
C SER A 157 3.86 -1.95 15.28
N VAL A 158 3.92 -2.70 14.17
CA VAL A 158 2.73 -2.98 13.34
C VAL A 158 1.69 -3.77 14.11
N ALA A 159 2.13 -4.81 14.84
CA ALA A 159 1.22 -5.60 15.68
C ALA A 159 0.53 -4.75 16.77
N ALA A 160 1.23 -3.76 17.33
CA ALA A 160 0.68 -2.88 18.35
C ALA A 160 -0.42 -1.95 17.82
N VAL A 161 -0.28 -1.45 16.60
CA VAL A 161 -1.26 -0.52 16.01
C VAL A 161 -2.45 -1.20 15.35
N LEU A 162 -2.35 -2.50 15.02
CA LEU A 162 -3.47 -3.26 14.46
C LEU A 162 -4.51 -3.58 15.52
N ALA A 163 -5.77 -3.38 15.17
CA ALA A 163 -6.93 -3.84 15.93
C ALA A 163 -6.96 -5.38 15.99
N PRO A 164 -7.59 -6.01 17.01
CA PRO A 164 -7.80 -7.44 17.02
C PRO A 164 -8.50 -7.92 15.73
N GLY A 165 -7.96 -8.93 15.06
CA GLY A 165 -8.43 -9.40 13.75
C GLY A 165 -7.99 -8.53 12.56
N GLY A 166 -7.30 -7.41 12.80
CA GLY A 166 -6.76 -6.54 11.75
C GLY A 166 -5.69 -7.27 10.91
N GLN A 167 -5.52 -6.83 9.67
CA GLN A 167 -4.67 -7.51 8.68
C GLN A 167 -3.47 -6.65 8.28
N LEU A 168 -2.29 -7.28 8.19
CA LEU A 168 -1.08 -6.72 7.58
C LEU A 168 -0.88 -7.34 6.20
N PHE A 169 -0.78 -6.52 5.17
CA PHE A 169 -0.42 -6.90 3.81
C PHE A 169 1.06 -6.59 3.55
N CYS A 170 1.88 -7.61 3.50
CA CYS A 170 3.31 -7.50 3.26
C CYS A 170 3.63 -7.85 1.81
N PHE A 171 4.01 -6.85 1.00
CA PHE A 171 4.35 -7.02 -0.41
C PHE A 171 5.83 -7.36 -0.57
N HIS A 172 6.13 -8.44 -1.29
CA HIS A 172 7.50 -8.93 -1.50
C HIS A 172 7.66 -9.63 -2.84
N GLU A 173 8.87 -9.99 -3.21
CA GLU A 173 9.13 -10.91 -4.31
C GLU A 173 8.80 -12.35 -3.87
N CYS A 174 8.17 -13.14 -4.73
CA CYS A 174 7.83 -14.52 -4.42
C CYS A 174 9.11 -15.31 -4.09
N GLY A 175 9.09 -16.07 -3.00
CA GLY A 175 10.25 -16.74 -2.44
C GLY A 175 11.03 -15.90 -1.41
N ALA A 176 10.62 -14.65 -1.17
CA ALA A 176 11.18 -13.77 -0.15
C ALA A 176 10.15 -13.47 0.96
N GLU A 177 9.44 -14.50 1.41
CA GLU A 177 8.40 -14.38 2.43
C GLU A 177 8.99 -13.82 3.74
N PRO A 178 8.17 -13.06 4.50
CA PRO A 178 8.58 -12.60 5.82
C PRO A 178 8.88 -13.78 6.75
N MET A 179 10.15 -13.90 7.15
CA MET A 179 10.61 -15.00 8.03
C MET A 179 10.47 -14.69 9.52
N ASN A 180 10.27 -13.41 9.86
CA ASN A 180 10.23 -12.97 11.25
C ASN A 180 8.87 -13.26 11.88
N THR A 181 8.83 -14.10 12.88
CA THR A 181 7.65 -14.30 13.71
C THR A 181 7.69 -13.36 14.91
N VAL A 182 6.58 -12.71 15.21
CA VAL A 182 6.41 -11.87 16.39
C VAL A 182 5.12 -12.23 17.11
N PRO A 183 5.06 -12.08 18.44
CA PRO A 183 3.81 -12.21 19.18
C PRO A 183 2.75 -11.25 18.63
N GLY A 184 1.52 -11.72 18.53
CA GLY A 184 0.38 -10.93 18.09
C GLY A 184 0.17 -10.90 16.57
N LEU A 185 1.04 -11.52 15.75
CA LEU A 185 0.80 -11.67 14.32
C LEU A 185 0.85 -13.16 13.93
N ARG A 186 -0.20 -13.61 13.26
CA ARG A 186 -0.27 -14.94 12.64
C ARG A 186 -0.18 -14.80 11.13
N TRP A 187 0.89 -15.29 10.54
CA TRP A 187 1.11 -15.29 9.11
C TRP A 187 0.24 -16.32 8.38
N GLY A 188 -0.36 -15.93 7.27
CA GLY A 188 -1.02 -16.81 6.31
C GLY A 188 -0.06 -17.23 5.19
N SER A 189 -0.61 -17.87 4.16
CA SER A 189 0.14 -18.24 2.95
C SER A 189 0.40 -17.01 2.08
N SER A 190 1.51 -17.04 1.34
CA SER A 190 1.77 -16.06 0.29
C SER A 190 0.85 -16.26 -0.91
N LEU A 191 0.33 -15.17 -1.43
CA LEU A 191 -0.50 -15.12 -2.62
C LEU A 191 0.30 -14.50 -3.76
N GLU A 192 0.38 -15.18 -4.91
CA GLU A 192 0.97 -14.62 -6.13
C GLU A 192 -0.01 -13.58 -6.71
N LEU A 193 0.47 -12.35 -6.95
CA LEU A 193 -0.34 -11.26 -7.48
C LEU A 193 -0.16 -11.10 -9.00
N VAL A 194 1.08 -10.89 -9.45
CA VAL A 194 1.42 -10.75 -10.87
C VAL A 194 2.58 -11.67 -11.18
N ARG A 195 2.31 -12.74 -11.93
CA ARG A 195 3.26 -13.80 -12.21
C ARG A 195 4.51 -13.32 -12.97
N THR A 196 4.32 -12.44 -13.95
CA THR A 196 5.40 -11.88 -14.76
C THR A 196 6.41 -11.08 -13.95
N LEU A 197 5.98 -10.50 -12.81
CA LEU A 197 6.82 -9.74 -11.90
C LEU A 197 7.30 -10.55 -10.70
N LYS A 198 6.93 -11.84 -10.60
CA LYS A 198 7.17 -12.68 -9.42
C LYS A 198 6.78 -11.94 -8.13
N SER A 199 5.63 -11.27 -8.16
CA SER A 199 5.18 -10.49 -7.02
C SER A 199 4.19 -11.25 -6.17
N CYS A 200 4.41 -11.21 -4.87
CA CYS A 200 3.61 -11.86 -3.86
C CYS A 200 3.18 -10.88 -2.76
N VAL A 201 2.09 -11.22 -2.10
CA VAL A 201 1.69 -10.63 -0.82
C VAL A 201 1.49 -11.73 0.21
N THR A 202 2.06 -11.55 1.39
CA THR A 202 1.74 -12.39 2.55
C THR A 202 0.87 -11.60 3.50
N ILE A 203 -0.23 -12.18 3.92
CA ILE A 203 -1.18 -11.55 4.83
C ILE A 203 -0.98 -12.12 6.23
N ALA A 204 -0.74 -11.24 7.21
CA ALA A 204 -0.78 -11.63 8.61
C ALA A 204 -2.02 -11.05 9.28
N THR A 205 -2.55 -11.77 10.27
CA THR A 205 -3.70 -11.35 11.07
C THR A 205 -3.27 -11.10 12.51
N LYS A 206 -3.74 -10.00 13.09
CA LYS A 206 -3.59 -9.71 14.52
C LYS A 206 -4.41 -10.69 15.36
N VAL A 207 -3.77 -11.40 16.28
CA VAL A 207 -4.36 -12.38 17.23
C VAL A 207 -4.35 -11.86 18.64
#